data_7bb6af655d9a608db726049085accbf0
#
_entry.id   7bb6af655d9a608db726049085accbf0
#
_cell.length_a   1.000
_cell.length_b   1.000
_cell.length_c   1.000
_cell.angle_alpha   90.00
_cell.angle_beta   90.00
_cell.angle_gamma   90.00
#
_symmetry.space_group_name_H-M   'P 1'
#
loop_
_entity.id
_entity.type
_entity.pdbx_description
1 polymer ?
#
loop_
_entity_poly.entity_id
_entity_poly.type
_entity_poly.pdbx_seq_one_letter_code
_entity_poly.pdbx_strand_id
1 'polypeptide(L)'
;VMGKTKNTLLTWLKGLPKRWFVDGLSSMALGLFASLLIGTIISQLGQINALSFLSKFGDIAKNKYVVGAAISIAIAYGMHCKPLVVFSCAAVGAFGYDCGGPVGAYIAALFAAEAGNVISGKTRIDILLVPFTTILIGCLIGSFIGSPISQFMTWLGDVINSATKL
;
A
#
# COMPACT_ATOMS: atom_id res chain seq x y z
N VAL A 1 -5.15 -16.31 33.84
CA VAL A 1 -5.77 -15.90 32.59
C VAL A 1 -5.12 -14.62 32.04
N MET A 2 -4.82 -13.61 32.88
CA MET A 2 -4.20 -12.34 32.47
C MET A 2 -2.73 -12.47 31.99
N GLY A 3 -1.96 -13.45 32.46
CA GLY A 3 -0.55 -13.64 32.07
C GLY A 3 -0.36 -14.19 30.65
N LYS A 4 -1.26 -15.04 30.15
CA LYS A 4 -1.21 -15.58 28.78
C LYS A 4 -1.49 -14.52 27.72
N THR A 5 -2.42 -13.60 27.99
CA THR A 5 -2.80 -12.54 27.07
C THR A 5 -1.68 -11.50 26.90
N LYS A 6 -0.98 -11.16 28.00
CA LYS A 6 0.18 -10.24 27.95
C LYS A 6 1.34 -10.82 27.14
N ASN A 7 1.65 -12.12 27.32
CA ASN A 7 2.72 -12.76 26.56
C ASN A 7 2.39 -12.85 25.04
N THR A 8 1.14 -13.09 24.69
CA THR A 8 0.70 -13.13 23.30
C THR A 8 0.78 -11.76 22.64
N LEU A 9 0.37 -10.70 23.35
CA LEU A 9 0.49 -9.31 22.86
C LEU A 9 1.95 -8.87 22.70
N LEU A 10 2.82 -9.23 23.66
CA LEU A 10 4.25 -8.91 23.58
C LEU A 10 4.95 -9.64 22.44
N THR A 11 4.59 -10.90 22.18
CA THR A 11 5.13 -11.68 21.06
C THR A 11 4.66 -11.11 19.73
N TRP A 12 3.39 -10.69 19.64
CA TRP A 12 2.84 -10.04 18.47
C TRP A 12 3.51 -8.69 18.19
N LEU A 13 3.67 -7.85 19.22
CA LEU A 13 4.38 -6.55 19.11
C LEU A 13 5.85 -6.70 18.70
N LYS A 14 6.54 -7.73 19.20
CA LYS A 14 7.93 -8.02 18.79
C LYS A 14 8.05 -8.48 17.34
N GLY A 15 7.01 -9.08 16.77
CA GLY A 15 6.95 -9.50 15.37
C GLY A 15 6.60 -8.37 14.39
N LEU A 16 5.98 -7.29 14.86
CA LEU A 16 5.54 -6.17 14.02
C LEU A 16 6.67 -5.51 13.22
N PRO A 17 7.84 -5.18 13.81
CA PRO A 17 8.91 -4.54 13.04
C PRO A 17 9.39 -5.38 11.87
N LYS A 18 9.54 -6.69 12.04
CA LYS A 18 9.92 -7.60 10.96
C LYS A 18 8.86 -7.65 9.86
N ARG A 19 7.60 -7.82 10.23
CA ARG A 19 6.49 -7.86 9.27
C ARG A 19 6.36 -6.56 8.50
N TRP A 20 6.48 -5.45 9.16
CA TRP A 20 6.32 -4.14 8.53
C TRP A 20 7.52 -3.79 7.64
N PHE A 21 8.74 -3.90 8.17
CA PHE A 21 9.94 -3.47 7.45
C PHE A 21 10.48 -4.53 6.48
N VAL A 22 10.40 -5.80 6.79
CA VAL A 22 10.91 -6.84 5.88
C VAL A 22 9.83 -7.27 4.91
N ASP A 23 8.72 -7.79 5.41
CA ASP A 23 7.67 -8.35 4.56
C ASP A 23 6.88 -7.26 3.84
N GLY A 24 6.57 -6.15 4.51
CA GLY A 24 5.85 -5.02 3.96
C GLY A 24 6.63 -4.27 2.88
N LEU A 25 7.89 -3.92 3.12
CA LEU A 25 8.72 -3.20 2.13
C LEU A 25 9.06 -4.06 0.91
N SER A 26 9.38 -5.33 1.12
CA SER A 26 9.61 -6.27 0.02
C SER A 26 8.38 -6.41 -0.87
N SER A 27 7.22 -6.52 -0.25
CA SER A 27 5.93 -6.64 -0.95
C SER A 27 5.55 -5.35 -1.66
N MET A 28 5.82 -4.19 -1.05
CA MET A 28 5.66 -2.88 -1.70
C MET A 28 6.45 -2.81 -3.00
N ALA A 29 7.71 -3.27 -2.99
CA ALA A 29 8.55 -3.30 -4.18
C ALA A 29 7.92 -4.18 -5.29
N LEU A 30 7.38 -5.34 -4.94
CA LEU A 30 6.68 -6.20 -5.90
C LEU A 30 5.45 -5.51 -6.51
N GLY A 31 4.66 -4.81 -5.71
CA GLY A 31 3.51 -4.04 -6.18
C GLY A 31 3.90 -2.90 -7.12
N LEU A 32 4.97 -2.18 -6.80
CA LEU A 32 5.54 -1.13 -7.66
C LEU A 32 6.04 -1.70 -8.99
N PHE A 33 6.78 -2.81 -8.97
CA PHE A 33 7.26 -3.44 -10.20
C PHE A 33 6.12 -3.94 -11.07
N ALA A 34 5.13 -4.60 -10.48
CA ALA A 34 4.00 -5.15 -11.23
C ALA A 34 3.16 -4.07 -11.93
N SER A 35 3.05 -2.88 -11.36
CA SER A 35 2.22 -1.80 -11.90
C SER A 35 3.07 -0.73 -12.60
N LEU A 36 3.90 -0.02 -11.84
CA LEU A 36 4.62 1.15 -12.36
C LEU A 36 5.69 0.78 -13.38
N LEU A 37 6.55 -0.21 -13.07
CA LEU A 37 7.64 -0.59 -13.97
C LEU A 37 7.11 -1.21 -15.25
N ILE A 38 6.24 -2.20 -15.14
CA ILE A 38 5.66 -2.87 -16.32
C ILE A 38 4.77 -1.92 -17.11
N GLY A 39 3.98 -1.10 -16.44
CA GLY A 39 3.17 -0.05 -17.08
C GLY A 39 4.02 0.94 -17.88
N THR A 40 5.17 1.33 -17.34
CA THR A 40 6.13 2.21 -18.06
C THR A 40 6.71 1.53 -19.28
N ILE A 41 7.12 0.26 -19.17
CA ILE A 41 7.65 -0.52 -20.30
C ILE A 41 6.60 -0.64 -21.42
N ILE A 42 5.37 -0.99 -21.08
CA ILE A 42 4.26 -1.09 -22.05
C ILE A 42 4.00 0.26 -22.71
N SER A 43 4.00 1.35 -21.95
CA SER A 43 3.81 2.70 -22.48
C SER A 43 4.93 3.11 -23.44
N GLN A 44 6.18 2.73 -23.14
CA GLN A 44 7.32 3.00 -24.03
C GLN A 44 7.24 2.19 -25.33
N LEU A 45 6.84 0.92 -25.26
CA LEU A 45 6.58 0.12 -26.45
C LEU A 45 5.46 0.71 -27.32
N GLY A 46 4.47 1.34 -26.69
CA GLY A 46 3.39 2.05 -27.39
C GLY A 46 3.83 3.30 -28.15
N GLN A 47 5.05 3.79 -27.97
CA GLN A 47 5.61 4.90 -28.76
C GLN A 47 6.00 4.47 -30.19
N ILE A 48 6.12 3.18 -30.43
CA ILE A 48 6.32 2.64 -31.78
C ILE A 48 5.00 2.73 -32.54
N ASN A 49 4.99 3.36 -33.72
CA ASN A 49 3.76 3.62 -34.50
C ASN A 49 2.88 2.39 -34.72
N ALA A 50 3.48 1.22 -34.93
CA ALA A 50 2.76 -0.04 -35.11
C ALA A 50 2.08 -0.57 -33.82
N LEU A 51 2.51 -0.10 -32.65
CA LEU A 51 2.08 -0.57 -31.33
C LEU A 51 1.42 0.53 -30.48
N SER A 52 0.96 1.61 -31.12
CA SER A 52 0.39 2.78 -30.43
C SER A 52 -0.79 2.47 -29.50
N PHE A 53 -1.52 1.38 -29.75
CA PHE A 53 -2.60 0.92 -28.87
C PHE A 53 -2.12 0.47 -27.47
N LEU A 54 -0.84 0.05 -27.34
CA LEU A 54 -0.25 -0.34 -26.07
C LEU A 54 -0.03 0.85 -25.13
N SER A 55 0.13 2.05 -25.66
CA SER A 55 0.31 3.25 -24.84
C SER A 55 -0.84 3.43 -23.84
N LYS A 56 -2.08 3.24 -24.26
CA LYS A 56 -3.25 3.33 -23.37
C LYS A 56 -3.21 2.31 -22.23
N PHE A 57 -2.75 1.08 -22.50
CA PHE A 57 -2.65 0.05 -21.47
C PHE A 57 -1.56 0.37 -20.46
N GLY A 58 -0.41 0.86 -20.93
CA GLY A 58 0.67 1.32 -20.07
C GLY A 58 0.25 2.51 -19.21
N ASP A 59 -0.47 3.47 -19.77
CA ASP A 59 -0.96 4.64 -19.05
C ASP A 59 -1.96 4.29 -17.95
N ILE A 60 -2.81 3.29 -18.17
CA ILE A 60 -3.72 2.77 -17.14
C ILE A 60 -2.91 2.08 -16.02
N ALA A 61 -1.97 1.22 -16.39
CA ALA A 61 -1.18 0.46 -15.40
C ALA A 61 -0.31 1.35 -14.50
N LYS A 62 0.21 2.45 -15.03
CA LYS A 62 1.01 3.45 -14.27
C LYS A 62 0.18 4.56 -13.61
N ASN A 63 -1.15 4.50 -13.72
CA ASN A 63 -2.03 5.46 -13.06
C ASN A 63 -1.83 5.40 -11.54
N LYS A 64 -1.78 6.58 -10.89
CA LYS A 64 -1.53 6.68 -9.44
C LYS A 64 -2.44 5.82 -8.57
N TYR A 65 -3.70 5.69 -8.94
CA TYR A 65 -4.67 4.87 -8.19
C TYR A 65 -4.40 3.37 -8.37
N VAL A 66 -4.01 2.96 -9.58
CA VAL A 66 -3.68 1.56 -9.87
C VAL A 66 -2.37 1.18 -9.18
N VAL A 67 -1.36 2.04 -9.24
CA VAL A 67 -0.09 1.84 -8.53
C VAL A 67 -0.30 1.75 -7.03
N GLY A 68 -1.08 2.68 -6.45
CA GLY A 68 -1.41 2.66 -5.02
C GLY A 68 -2.15 1.39 -4.61
N ALA A 69 -3.13 0.97 -5.39
CA ALA A 69 -3.85 -0.29 -5.16
C ALA A 69 -2.92 -1.51 -5.25
N ALA A 70 -2.03 -1.55 -6.23
CA ALA A 70 -1.06 -2.65 -6.39
C ALA A 70 -0.10 -2.74 -5.20
N ILE A 71 0.40 -1.60 -4.71
CA ILE A 71 1.25 -1.53 -3.51
C ILE A 71 0.54 -2.13 -2.30
N SER A 72 -0.67 -1.68 -2.00
CA SER A 72 -1.38 -2.08 -0.79
C SER A 72 -1.88 -3.52 -0.83
N ILE A 73 -2.31 -4.01 -1.99
CA ILE A 73 -2.64 -5.42 -2.20
C ILE A 73 -1.41 -6.29 -1.97
N ALA A 74 -0.26 -5.91 -2.55
CA ALA A 74 0.98 -6.64 -2.40
C ALA A 74 1.43 -6.69 -0.93
N ILE A 75 1.33 -5.58 -0.21
CA ILE A 75 1.67 -5.51 1.23
C ILE A 75 0.77 -6.43 2.05
N ALA A 76 -0.54 -6.33 1.89
CA ALA A 76 -1.49 -7.17 2.62
C ALA A 76 -1.32 -8.66 2.30
N TYR A 77 -0.98 -8.99 1.05
CA TYR A 77 -0.66 -10.34 0.62
C TYR A 77 0.65 -10.84 1.26
N GLY A 78 1.73 -10.04 1.22
CA GLY A 78 3.01 -10.39 1.82
C GLY A 78 2.97 -10.51 3.35
N MET A 79 2.05 -9.78 3.99
CA MET A 79 1.76 -9.91 5.43
C MET A 79 0.86 -11.12 5.76
N HIS A 80 0.52 -11.95 4.77
CA HIS A 80 -0.34 -13.14 4.93
C HIS A 80 -1.72 -12.82 5.50
N CYS A 81 -2.30 -11.71 5.12
CA CYS A 81 -3.65 -11.34 5.52
C CYS A 81 -4.70 -12.22 4.80
N LYS A 82 -5.90 -12.30 5.38
CA LYS A 82 -6.99 -13.04 4.77
C LYS A 82 -7.43 -12.36 3.45
N PRO A 83 -7.93 -13.14 2.47
CA PRO A 83 -8.26 -12.62 1.13
C PRO A 83 -9.16 -11.38 1.14
N LEU A 84 -10.15 -11.34 2.02
CA LEU A 84 -11.07 -10.22 2.12
C LEU A 84 -10.37 -8.91 2.55
N VAL A 85 -9.39 -9.00 3.44
CA VAL A 85 -8.54 -7.87 3.86
C VAL A 85 -7.67 -7.42 2.68
N VAL A 86 -7.04 -8.37 1.98
CA VAL A 86 -6.18 -8.08 0.81
C VAL A 86 -6.93 -7.28 -0.24
N PHE A 87 -8.14 -7.72 -0.61
CA PHE A 87 -8.94 -7.01 -1.62
C PHE A 87 -9.42 -5.64 -1.13
N SER A 88 -9.76 -5.50 0.14
CA SER A 88 -10.18 -4.23 0.73
C SER A 88 -9.04 -3.20 0.75
N CYS A 89 -7.79 -3.65 0.86
CA CYS A 89 -6.62 -2.78 0.82
C CYS A 89 -6.43 -2.08 -0.53
N ALA A 90 -7.04 -2.55 -1.62
CA ALA A 90 -6.98 -1.88 -2.91
C ALA A 90 -7.47 -0.43 -2.84
N ALA A 91 -8.61 -0.20 -2.22
CA ALA A 91 -9.15 1.14 -2.03
C ALA A 91 -8.29 2.01 -1.11
N VAL A 92 -7.75 1.40 -0.04
CA VAL A 92 -6.86 2.07 0.90
C VAL A 92 -5.59 2.57 0.22
N GLY A 93 -4.97 1.72 -0.60
CA GLY A 93 -3.75 2.08 -1.31
C GLY A 93 -3.94 3.14 -2.38
N ALA A 94 -5.04 3.09 -3.11
CA ALA A 94 -5.40 4.12 -4.08
C ALA A 94 -5.54 5.49 -3.39
N PHE A 95 -6.24 5.53 -2.27
CA PHE A 95 -6.41 6.74 -1.46
C PHE A 95 -5.09 7.19 -0.80
N GLY A 96 -4.35 6.27 -0.18
CA GLY A 96 -3.07 6.56 0.49
C GLY A 96 -2.02 7.11 -0.48
N TYR A 97 -2.01 6.60 -1.72
CA TYR A 97 -1.13 7.11 -2.77
C TYR A 97 -1.48 8.54 -3.18
N ASP A 98 -2.76 8.87 -3.24
CA ASP A 98 -3.22 10.22 -3.55
C ASP A 98 -2.82 11.22 -2.45
N CYS A 99 -2.85 10.80 -1.20
CA CYS A 99 -2.50 11.64 -0.05
C CYS A 99 -1.00 11.82 0.17
N GLY A 100 -0.19 10.78 -0.02
CA GLY A 100 1.23 10.80 0.34
C GLY A 100 2.14 9.98 -0.59
N GLY A 101 1.73 9.74 -1.83
CA GLY A 101 2.49 8.95 -2.81
C GLY A 101 2.70 7.49 -2.38
N PRO A 102 3.77 6.84 -2.86
CA PRO A 102 4.05 5.43 -2.53
C PRO A 102 4.19 5.16 -1.03
N VAL A 103 4.80 6.08 -0.28
CA VAL A 103 4.97 5.96 1.17
C VAL A 103 3.64 6.12 1.89
N GLY A 104 2.77 7.02 1.42
CA GLY A 104 1.41 7.17 1.93
C GLY A 104 0.58 5.89 1.75
N ALA A 105 0.65 5.28 0.57
CA ALA A 105 0.03 3.99 0.29
C ALA A 105 0.58 2.88 1.21
N TYR A 106 1.89 2.85 1.42
CA TYR A 106 2.57 1.89 2.29
C TYR A 106 2.06 1.96 3.73
N ILE A 107 2.08 3.14 4.34
CA ILE A 107 1.68 3.31 5.74
C ILE A 107 0.18 3.04 5.91
N ALA A 108 -0.66 3.58 5.03
CA ALA A 108 -2.10 3.32 5.07
C ALA A 108 -2.41 1.82 4.95
N ALA A 109 -1.72 1.12 4.06
CA ALA A 109 -1.87 -0.32 3.87
C ALA A 109 -1.46 -1.15 5.09
N LEU A 110 -0.34 -0.80 5.76
CA LEU A 110 0.10 -1.50 6.97
C LEU A 110 -0.96 -1.46 8.07
N PHE A 111 -1.44 -0.28 8.40
CA PHE A 111 -2.46 -0.12 9.45
C PHE A 111 -3.80 -0.75 9.05
N ALA A 112 -4.21 -0.60 7.80
CA ALA A 112 -5.43 -1.21 7.29
C ALA A 112 -5.37 -2.75 7.31
N ALA A 113 -4.25 -3.32 6.89
CA ALA A 113 -4.02 -4.76 6.89
C ALA A 113 -4.05 -5.35 8.31
N GLU A 114 -3.36 -4.71 9.27
CA GLU A 114 -3.37 -5.14 10.67
C GLU A 114 -4.77 -5.03 11.29
N ALA A 115 -5.46 -3.91 11.08
CA ALA A 115 -6.82 -3.71 11.60
C ALA A 115 -7.81 -4.71 11.01
N GLY A 116 -7.78 -4.91 9.70
CA GLY A 116 -8.63 -5.88 9.02
C GLY A 116 -8.37 -7.32 9.47
N ASN A 117 -7.09 -7.66 9.64
CA ASN A 117 -6.70 -9.01 10.07
C ASN A 117 -7.11 -9.32 11.52
N VAL A 118 -7.08 -8.31 12.40
CA VAL A 118 -7.52 -8.44 13.80
C VAL A 118 -9.03 -8.73 13.89
N ILE A 119 -9.85 -8.15 13.02
CA ILE A 119 -11.30 -8.29 13.04
C ILE A 119 -11.76 -9.52 12.26
N SER A 120 -11.03 -9.88 11.22
CA SER A 120 -11.38 -10.99 10.33
C SER A 120 -11.48 -12.32 11.05
N GLY A 121 -12.63 -12.99 10.92
CA GLY A 121 -12.93 -14.28 11.53
C GLY A 121 -13.50 -14.21 12.94
N LYS A 122 -13.85 -13.03 13.44
CA LYS A 122 -14.40 -12.85 14.79
C LYS A 122 -15.91 -12.63 14.80
N THR A 123 -16.51 -12.30 13.66
CA THR A 123 -17.92 -11.91 13.60
C THR A 123 -18.65 -12.71 12.53
N ARG A 124 -19.95 -12.96 12.73
CA ARG A 124 -20.79 -13.67 11.73
C ARG A 124 -21.02 -12.86 10.44
N ILE A 125 -20.81 -11.55 10.48
CA ILE A 125 -20.96 -10.63 9.36
C ILE A 125 -19.62 -10.09 8.86
N ASP A 126 -18.57 -10.92 8.93
CA ASP A 126 -17.21 -10.56 8.53
C ASP A 126 -17.14 -9.99 7.11
N ILE A 127 -17.97 -10.51 6.20
CA ILE A 127 -17.97 -10.07 4.79
C ILE A 127 -18.27 -8.58 4.60
N LEU A 128 -19.00 -7.98 5.54
CA LEU A 128 -19.30 -6.54 5.55
C LEU A 128 -18.36 -5.76 6.48
N LEU A 129 -18.12 -6.31 7.67
CA LEU A 129 -17.39 -5.62 8.73
C LEU A 129 -15.90 -5.49 8.43
N VAL A 130 -15.28 -6.51 7.84
CA VAL A 130 -13.86 -6.52 7.50
C VAL A 130 -13.51 -5.46 6.45
N PRO A 131 -14.18 -5.40 5.27
CA PRO A 131 -13.91 -4.34 4.30
C PRO A 131 -14.17 -2.94 4.85
N PHE A 132 -15.29 -2.77 5.56
CA PHE A 132 -15.65 -1.48 6.15
C PHE A 132 -14.57 -0.97 7.09
N THR A 133 -14.11 -1.80 8.03
CA THR A 133 -13.09 -1.41 9.01
C THR A 133 -11.72 -1.21 8.36
N THR A 134 -11.34 -2.09 7.44
CA THR A 134 -10.07 -2.00 6.71
C THR A 134 -9.98 -0.68 5.94
N ILE A 135 -11.01 -0.35 5.17
CA ILE A 135 -11.06 0.88 4.38
C ILE A 135 -11.12 2.11 5.29
N LEU A 136 -11.99 2.09 6.29
CA LEU A 136 -12.16 3.23 7.19
C LEU A 136 -10.87 3.59 7.92
N ILE A 137 -10.22 2.61 8.55
CA ILE A 137 -8.96 2.81 9.29
C ILE A 137 -7.85 3.21 8.34
N GLY A 138 -7.71 2.53 7.20
CA GLY A 138 -6.68 2.85 6.21
C GLY A 138 -6.82 4.26 5.65
N CYS A 139 -8.03 4.69 5.30
CA CYS A 139 -8.27 6.04 4.80
C CYS A 139 -8.10 7.11 5.87
N LEU A 140 -8.52 6.86 7.12
CA LEU A 140 -8.27 7.76 8.23
C LEU A 140 -6.76 7.97 8.46
N ILE A 141 -6.00 6.89 8.54
CA ILE A 141 -4.54 6.96 8.67
C ILE A 141 -3.91 7.68 7.47
N GLY A 142 -4.32 7.33 6.25
CA GLY A 142 -3.88 8.00 5.03
C GLY A 142 -4.14 9.51 5.04
N SER A 143 -5.29 9.95 5.53
CA SER A 143 -5.64 11.37 5.66
C SER A 143 -4.76 12.09 6.68
N PHE A 144 -4.56 11.50 7.87
CA PHE A 144 -3.78 12.13 8.93
C PHE A 144 -2.28 12.18 8.63
N ILE A 145 -1.74 11.13 8.05
CA ILE A 145 -0.30 10.99 7.83
C ILE A 145 0.10 11.43 6.42
N GLY A 146 -0.82 11.41 5.46
CA GLY A 146 -0.55 11.74 4.06
C GLY A 146 0.02 13.14 3.87
N SER A 147 -0.54 14.15 4.53
CA SER A 147 -0.05 15.54 4.41
C SER A 147 1.39 15.72 4.90
N PRO A 148 1.78 15.27 6.11
CA PRO A 148 3.18 15.33 6.55
C PRO A 148 4.13 14.54 5.64
N ILE A 149 3.71 13.38 5.14
CA ILE A 149 4.53 12.58 4.21
C ILE A 149 4.71 13.28 2.88
N SER A 150 3.66 13.86 2.33
CA SER A 150 3.72 14.62 1.08
C SER A 150 4.68 15.80 1.18
N GLN A 151 4.65 16.54 2.28
CA GLN A 151 5.59 17.63 2.55
C GLN A 151 7.04 17.15 2.67
N PHE A 152 7.26 16.04 3.38
CA PHE A 152 8.59 15.42 3.49
C PHE A 152 9.12 14.95 2.15
N MET A 153 8.29 14.32 1.31
CA MET A 153 8.68 13.85 -0.03
C MET A 153 9.00 15.02 -0.97
N THR A 154 8.25 16.13 -0.88
CA THR A 154 8.54 17.36 -1.64
C THR A 154 9.86 17.95 -1.21
N TRP A 155 10.10 18.09 0.10
CA TRP A 155 11.36 18.58 0.65
C TRP A 155 12.55 17.70 0.21
N LEU A 156 12.40 16.38 0.26
CA LEU A 156 13.43 15.43 -0.19
C LEU A 156 13.72 15.59 -1.69
N GLY A 157 12.67 15.77 -2.50
CA GLY A 157 12.80 16.06 -3.93
C GLY A 157 13.58 17.36 -4.21
N ASP A 158 13.31 18.40 -3.44
CA ASP A 158 14.02 19.67 -3.55
C ASP A 158 15.50 19.55 -3.16
N VAL A 159 15.80 18.79 -2.11
CA VAL A 159 17.18 18.49 -1.70
C VAL A 159 17.93 17.75 -2.80
N ILE A 160 17.32 16.72 -3.40
CA ILE A 160 17.90 15.94 -4.49
C ILE A 160 18.12 16.83 -5.72
N ASN A 161 17.15 17.65 -6.10
CA ASN A 161 17.27 18.59 -7.22
C ASN A 161 18.38 19.61 -6.97
N SER A 162 18.54 20.10 -5.76
CA SER A 162 19.61 21.02 -5.39
C SER A 162 20.99 20.35 -5.45
N ALA A 163 21.08 19.10 -5.02
CA ALA A 163 22.30 18.30 -5.08
C ALA A 163 22.71 17.93 -6.52
N THR A 164 21.74 17.71 -7.41
CA THR A 164 22.01 17.34 -8.81
C THR A 164 22.32 18.55 -9.71
N LYS A 165 21.99 19.77 -9.28
CA LYS A 165 22.34 21.02 -10.00
C LYS A 165 23.76 21.52 -9.68
N LEU A 166 24.42 20.92 -8.76
CA LEU A 166 25.82 21.18 -8.44
C LEU A 166 26.74 20.30 -9.30
#